data_12f736b79eb72673300979a2ae38b67c
#
_entry.id   12f736b79eb72673300979a2ae38b67c
#
_cell.length_a   1.000
_cell.length_b   1.000
_cell.length_c   1.000
_cell.angle_alpha   90.00
_cell.angle_beta   90.00
_cell.angle_gamma   90.00
#
_symmetry.space_group_name_H-M   'P 1'
#
loop_
_entity.id
_entity.type
_entity.pdbx_description
1 polymer ?
#
loop_
_entity_poly.entity_id
_entity_poly.type
_entity_poly.pdbx_seq_one_letter_code
_entity_poly.pdbx_strand_id
1 'polypeptide(L)'
;MQRIAAEYQTYIEEHFQESEASGAAIKEYLDNSTAAYNGLVVHTLHIPKIFTEKEIGFFRKVVDTTYGILEKVIREYLRNPEYRKIFPFSKELEELILVPNLYDSLLPIARFDIFFNEEDWSFKFCEINTDGTSAMNEDYVLNQALILNNAHQEMLKKYSFRSFELYDSWVKTFMELYATYEKRVEHPYVVITDFMDHCCVNEFEEF
;
A
#
# COMPACT_ATOMS: atom_id res chain seq x y z
N MET A 1 -2.01 -11.97 17.85
CA MET A 1 -0.76 -11.54 17.21
C MET A 1 0.48 -11.88 18.01
N GLN A 2 0.66 -11.35 19.20
CA GLN A 2 1.85 -11.60 20.05
C GLN A 2 2.23 -13.10 20.19
N ARG A 3 1.25 -13.99 20.27
CA ARG A 3 1.50 -15.44 20.35
C ARG A 3 2.18 -16.00 19.09
N ILE A 4 1.71 -15.63 17.88
CA ILE A 4 2.31 -16.14 16.63
C ILE A 4 3.70 -15.57 16.45
N ALA A 5 3.90 -14.29 16.74
CA ALA A 5 5.24 -13.67 16.69
C ALA A 5 6.20 -14.34 17.69
N ALA A 6 5.74 -14.70 18.87
CA ALA A 6 6.54 -15.44 19.85
C ALA A 6 6.91 -16.85 19.35
N GLU A 7 6.00 -17.55 18.64
CA GLU A 7 6.32 -18.85 18.02
C GLU A 7 7.38 -18.72 16.91
N TYR A 8 7.31 -17.64 16.10
CA TYR A 8 8.39 -17.33 15.14
C TYR A 8 9.73 -17.13 15.85
N GLN A 9 9.72 -16.30 16.89
CA GLN A 9 10.92 -16.00 17.65
C GLN A 9 11.52 -17.28 18.26
N THR A 10 10.71 -18.10 18.92
CA THR A 10 11.16 -19.38 19.50
C THR A 10 11.78 -20.29 18.43
N TYR A 11 11.12 -20.43 17.27
CA TYR A 11 11.65 -21.25 16.18
C TYR A 11 12.99 -20.73 15.65
N ILE A 12 13.12 -19.41 15.47
CA ILE A 12 14.36 -18.77 15.02
C ILE A 12 15.49 -19.00 16.03
N GLU A 13 15.20 -18.88 17.33
CA GLU A 13 16.20 -19.11 18.39
C GLU A 13 16.66 -20.58 18.43
N GLU A 14 15.74 -21.53 18.29
CA GLU A 14 16.03 -22.97 18.26
C GLU A 14 16.77 -23.42 16.97
N HIS A 15 16.59 -22.70 15.85
CA HIS A 15 17.13 -23.01 14.53
C HIS A 15 17.95 -21.83 13.96
N PHE A 16 18.79 -21.25 14.82
CA PHE A 16 19.47 -19.98 14.51
C PHE A 16 20.28 -20.02 13.22
N GLN A 17 21.09 -21.05 13.00
CA GLN A 17 21.96 -21.17 11.82
C GLN A 17 21.14 -21.29 10.51
N GLU A 18 20.05 -22.05 10.53
CA GLU A 18 19.16 -22.20 9.37
C GLU A 18 18.41 -20.89 9.11
N SER A 19 18.02 -20.18 10.16
CA SER A 19 17.35 -18.89 10.06
C SER A 19 18.29 -17.79 9.56
N GLU A 20 19.58 -17.82 9.96
CA GLU A 20 20.60 -16.93 9.40
C GLU A 20 20.83 -17.20 7.90
N ALA A 21 20.94 -18.46 7.49
CA ALA A 21 21.06 -18.84 6.09
C ALA A 21 19.81 -18.42 5.26
N SER A 22 18.63 -18.60 5.84
CA SER A 22 17.37 -18.15 5.26
C SER A 22 17.33 -16.63 5.09
N GLY A 23 17.78 -15.87 6.09
CA GLY A 23 17.91 -14.42 6.01
C GLY A 23 18.87 -13.96 4.92
N ALA A 24 20.00 -14.66 4.75
CA ALA A 24 20.95 -14.40 3.67
C ALA A 24 20.34 -14.66 2.28
N ALA A 25 19.57 -15.74 2.13
CA ALA A 25 18.87 -16.04 0.87
C ALA A 25 17.79 -14.99 0.53
N ILE A 26 17.03 -14.52 1.53
CA ILE A 26 16.08 -13.43 1.36
C ILE A 26 16.80 -12.16 0.91
N LYS A 27 17.91 -11.81 1.56
CA LYS A 27 18.70 -10.64 1.18
C LYS A 27 19.21 -10.75 -0.26
N GLU A 28 19.77 -11.88 -0.65
CA GLU A 28 20.24 -12.11 -2.03
C GLU A 28 19.09 -11.99 -3.05
N TYR A 29 17.91 -12.52 -2.72
CA TYR A 29 16.74 -12.38 -3.57
C TYR A 29 16.35 -10.91 -3.75
N LEU A 30 16.30 -10.15 -2.65
CA LEU A 30 15.93 -8.73 -2.69
C LEU A 30 16.98 -7.88 -3.43
N ASP A 31 18.28 -8.14 -3.22
CA ASP A 31 19.38 -7.44 -3.90
C ASP A 31 19.31 -7.61 -5.44
N ASN A 32 18.69 -8.68 -5.93
CA ASN A 32 18.50 -8.95 -7.35
C ASN A 32 17.06 -8.70 -7.84
N SER A 33 16.25 -7.97 -7.07
CA SER A 33 14.86 -7.68 -7.38
C SER A 33 14.67 -6.20 -7.74
N THR A 34 13.44 -5.87 -8.14
CA THR A 34 13.01 -4.48 -8.41
C THR A 34 12.56 -3.75 -7.14
N ALA A 35 12.52 -4.42 -5.98
CA ALA A 35 12.10 -3.82 -4.70
C ALA A 35 13.14 -2.84 -4.15
N ALA A 36 13.20 -1.66 -4.75
CA ALA A 36 14.14 -0.61 -4.39
C ALA A 36 13.46 0.75 -4.37
N TYR A 37 13.88 1.61 -3.46
CA TYR A 37 13.47 2.99 -3.36
C TYR A 37 14.70 3.91 -3.35
N ASN A 38 14.75 4.90 -4.22
CA ASN A 38 15.92 5.78 -4.40
C ASN A 38 17.24 5.00 -4.64
N GLY A 39 17.18 3.88 -5.36
CA GLY A 39 18.34 3.03 -5.63
C GLY A 39 18.80 2.19 -4.44
N LEU A 40 18.06 2.19 -3.34
CA LEU A 40 18.33 1.36 -2.15
C LEU A 40 17.31 0.24 -2.07
N VAL A 41 17.81 -0.99 -1.96
CA VAL A 41 16.97 -2.17 -1.75
C VAL A 41 16.20 -2.04 -0.44
N VAL A 42 14.90 -2.35 -0.49
CA VAL A 42 14.06 -2.29 0.72
C VAL A 42 14.50 -3.32 1.75
N HIS A 43 14.49 -2.89 3.00
CA HIS A 43 14.79 -3.79 4.12
C HIS A 43 13.55 -4.55 4.56
N THR A 44 13.74 -5.80 4.97
CA THR A 44 12.68 -6.63 5.50
C THR A 44 12.99 -7.12 6.91
N LEU A 45 11.95 -7.42 7.67
CA LEU A 45 12.04 -8.12 8.94
C LEU A 45 11.93 -9.62 8.69
N HIS A 46 12.70 -10.42 9.44
CA HIS A 46 12.62 -11.88 9.34
C HIS A 46 11.28 -12.42 9.88
N ILE A 47 10.67 -11.74 10.84
CA ILE A 47 9.30 -12.01 11.30
C ILE A 47 8.35 -11.07 10.58
N PRO A 48 7.44 -11.58 9.72
CA PRO A 48 6.50 -10.73 9.01
C PRO A 48 5.51 -10.08 9.97
N LYS A 49 5.00 -8.90 9.60
CA LYS A 49 3.91 -8.28 10.33
C LYS A 49 2.61 -9.04 10.05
N ILE A 50 2.02 -9.57 11.11
CA ILE A 50 0.82 -10.41 11.03
C ILE A 50 -0.36 -9.65 11.63
N PHE A 51 -1.51 -9.71 10.98
CA PHE A 51 -2.76 -9.18 11.48
C PHE A 51 -3.82 -10.27 11.54
N THR A 52 -4.66 -10.23 12.55
CA THR A 52 -5.84 -11.07 12.67
C THR A 52 -6.99 -10.51 11.83
N GLU A 53 -7.97 -11.35 11.49
CA GLU A 53 -9.19 -10.90 10.80
C GLU A 53 -9.95 -9.80 11.58
N LYS A 54 -9.84 -9.78 12.92
CA LYS A 54 -10.44 -8.72 13.74
C LYS A 54 -9.75 -7.38 13.54
N GLU A 55 -8.42 -7.37 13.46
CA GLU A 55 -7.63 -6.17 13.22
C GLU A 55 -7.84 -5.66 11.79
N ILE A 56 -7.92 -6.55 10.83
CA ILE A 56 -8.27 -6.18 9.45
C ILE A 56 -9.68 -5.56 9.39
N GLY A 57 -10.65 -6.14 10.12
CA GLY A 57 -12.00 -5.56 10.24
C GLY A 57 -11.99 -4.17 10.88
N PHE A 58 -11.13 -3.96 11.88
CA PHE A 58 -10.92 -2.64 12.48
C PHE A 58 -10.31 -1.65 11.49
N PHE A 59 -9.24 -2.02 10.77
CA PHE A 59 -8.62 -1.15 9.77
C PHE A 59 -9.58 -0.77 8.65
N ARG A 60 -10.38 -1.70 8.17
CA ARG A 60 -11.43 -1.39 7.17
C ARG A 60 -12.38 -0.32 7.69
N LYS A 61 -12.87 -0.45 8.93
CA LYS A 61 -13.74 0.56 9.53
C LYS A 61 -13.07 1.93 9.66
N VAL A 62 -11.79 1.97 10.03
CA VAL A 62 -11.00 3.21 10.09
C VAL A 62 -10.91 3.85 8.71
N VAL A 63 -10.54 3.07 7.70
CA VAL A 63 -10.41 3.53 6.30
C VAL A 63 -11.76 4.03 5.78
N ASP A 64 -12.84 3.25 5.89
CA ASP A 64 -14.17 3.62 5.41
C ASP A 64 -14.68 4.92 6.05
N THR A 65 -14.46 5.06 7.36
CA THR A 65 -14.86 6.28 8.09
C THR A 65 -14.07 7.49 7.61
N THR A 66 -12.76 7.34 7.47
CA THR A 66 -11.87 8.43 7.04
C THR A 66 -12.14 8.81 5.59
N TYR A 67 -12.32 7.83 4.73
CA TYR A 67 -12.71 8.05 3.33
C TYR A 67 -13.99 8.88 3.24
N GLY A 68 -15.02 8.52 4.00
CA GLY A 68 -16.28 9.28 4.03
C GLY A 68 -16.13 10.71 4.58
N ILE A 69 -15.14 10.97 5.44
CA ILE A 69 -14.80 12.35 5.89
C ILE A 69 -14.11 13.10 4.75
N LEU A 70 -13.14 12.51 4.09
CA LEU A 70 -12.41 13.11 2.97
C LEU A 70 -13.35 13.45 1.82
N GLU A 71 -14.26 12.54 1.47
CA GLU A 71 -15.29 12.86 0.45
C GLU A 71 -16.12 14.10 0.80
N LYS A 72 -16.51 14.27 2.06
CA LYS A 72 -17.25 15.46 2.49
C LYS A 72 -16.42 16.72 2.34
N VAL A 73 -15.14 16.68 2.71
CA VAL A 73 -14.20 17.79 2.55
C VAL A 73 -14.04 18.15 1.08
N ILE A 74 -13.82 17.17 0.21
CA ILE A 74 -13.66 17.38 -1.23
C ILE A 74 -14.94 17.97 -1.84
N ARG A 75 -16.10 17.40 -1.54
CA ARG A 75 -17.39 17.93 -2.01
C ARG A 75 -17.64 19.36 -1.56
N GLU A 76 -17.31 19.69 -0.31
CA GLU A 76 -17.43 21.06 0.19
C GLU A 76 -16.45 22.00 -0.52
N TYR A 77 -15.20 21.58 -0.73
CA TYR A 77 -14.22 22.35 -1.50
C TYR A 77 -14.73 22.65 -2.93
N LEU A 78 -15.24 21.65 -3.63
CA LEU A 78 -15.70 21.81 -5.01
C LEU A 78 -16.88 22.76 -5.14
N ARG A 79 -17.82 22.77 -4.19
CA ARG A 79 -19.07 23.57 -4.29
C ARG A 79 -19.00 24.94 -3.63
N ASN A 80 -18.09 25.17 -2.67
CA ASN A 80 -18.12 26.35 -1.80
C ASN A 80 -16.84 27.20 -1.92
N PRO A 81 -16.89 28.33 -2.66
CA PRO A 81 -15.74 29.22 -2.82
C PRO A 81 -15.20 29.79 -1.50
N GLU A 82 -16.05 30.02 -0.49
CA GLU A 82 -15.61 30.52 0.82
C GLU A 82 -14.84 29.44 1.58
N TYR A 83 -15.24 28.17 1.45
CA TYR A 83 -14.53 27.05 2.05
C TYR A 83 -13.15 26.86 1.43
N ARG A 84 -13.01 27.07 0.11
CA ARG A 84 -11.70 26.99 -0.59
C ARG A 84 -10.64 27.91 0.00
N LYS A 85 -11.03 29.07 0.55
CA LYS A 85 -10.11 30.04 1.15
C LYS A 85 -9.32 29.51 2.35
N ILE A 86 -9.74 28.40 2.97
CA ILE A 86 -9.01 27.74 4.07
C ILE A 86 -7.74 27.04 3.55
N PHE A 87 -7.69 26.69 2.26
CA PHE A 87 -6.60 25.98 1.65
C PHE A 87 -5.62 26.96 0.97
N PRO A 88 -4.31 26.90 1.28
CA PRO A 88 -3.32 27.84 0.73
C PRO A 88 -2.87 27.46 -0.68
N PHE A 89 -3.80 27.06 -1.55
CA PHE A 89 -3.46 26.71 -2.93
C PHE A 89 -3.28 27.96 -3.80
N SER A 90 -2.39 27.87 -4.81
CA SER A 90 -2.30 28.90 -5.83
C SER A 90 -3.58 28.94 -6.66
N LYS A 91 -3.82 30.06 -7.34
CA LYS A 91 -4.99 30.19 -8.21
C LYS A 91 -4.95 29.16 -9.36
N GLU A 92 -3.78 28.92 -9.91
CA GLU A 92 -3.57 27.94 -10.99
C GLU A 92 -3.91 26.54 -10.50
N LEU A 93 -3.48 26.18 -9.30
CA LEU A 93 -3.79 24.87 -8.71
C LEU A 93 -5.28 24.75 -8.40
N GLU A 94 -5.92 25.80 -7.86
CA GLU A 94 -7.38 25.80 -7.66
C GLU A 94 -8.14 25.58 -8.97
N GLU A 95 -7.73 26.25 -10.06
CA GLU A 95 -8.35 26.07 -11.38
C GLU A 95 -8.22 24.62 -11.89
N LEU A 96 -7.07 23.97 -11.65
CA LEU A 96 -6.85 22.56 -12.00
C LEU A 96 -7.71 21.61 -11.15
N ILE A 97 -7.78 21.83 -9.84
CA ILE A 97 -8.61 21.04 -8.93
C ILE A 97 -10.10 21.13 -9.30
N LEU A 98 -10.55 22.26 -9.82
CA LEU A 98 -11.95 22.49 -10.22
C LEU A 98 -12.31 21.90 -11.59
N VAL A 99 -11.35 21.33 -12.33
CA VAL A 99 -11.65 20.57 -13.55
C VAL A 99 -12.51 19.36 -13.17
N PRO A 100 -13.68 19.16 -13.80
CA PRO A 100 -14.58 18.08 -13.45
C PRO A 100 -13.93 16.70 -13.67
N ASN A 101 -14.06 15.82 -12.71
CA ASN A 101 -13.76 14.40 -12.90
C ASN A 101 -14.74 13.80 -13.91
N LEU A 102 -14.23 12.92 -14.75
CA LEU A 102 -15.03 12.21 -15.75
C LEU A 102 -15.33 10.76 -15.34
N TYR A 103 -15.10 10.42 -14.08
CA TYR A 103 -15.37 9.11 -13.47
C TYR A 103 -16.00 9.27 -12.07
N ASP A 104 -16.64 8.22 -11.58
CA ASP A 104 -17.47 8.23 -10.36
C ASP A 104 -16.68 8.03 -9.07
N SER A 105 -15.58 8.76 -8.88
CA SER A 105 -14.86 8.77 -7.61
C SER A 105 -14.20 10.12 -7.37
N LEU A 106 -14.26 10.60 -6.15
CA LEU A 106 -13.54 11.82 -5.73
C LEU A 106 -12.12 11.52 -5.22
N LEU A 107 -11.91 10.31 -4.76
CA LEU A 107 -10.64 9.83 -4.22
C LEU A 107 -10.44 8.37 -4.68
N PRO A 108 -9.92 8.17 -5.89
CA PRO A 108 -9.93 6.85 -6.52
C PRO A 108 -9.02 5.83 -5.84
N ILE A 109 -7.83 6.24 -5.41
CA ILE A 109 -6.84 5.40 -4.75
C ILE A 109 -6.20 6.21 -3.64
N ALA A 110 -6.01 5.59 -2.46
CA ALA A 110 -5.37 6.24 -1.33
C ALA A 110 -4.62 5.22 -0.46
N ARG A 111 -3.55 5.70 0.20
CA ARG A 111 -2.82 4.98 1.24
C ARG A 111 -2.91 5.77 2.54
N PHE A 112 -3.35 5.11 3.60
CA PHE A 112 -3.43 5.68 4.94
C PHE A 112 -2.29 5.14 5.79
N ASP A 113 -1.36 6.00 6.18
CA ASP A 113 -0.25 5.64 7.04
C ASP A 113 -0.64 5.94 8.49
N ILE A 114 -0.64 4.90 9.34
CA ILE A 114 -1.06 4.99 10.73
C ILE A 114 -0.03 4.41 11.69
N PHE A 115 0.10 5.02 12.86
CA PHE A 115 0.74 4.42 14.02
C PHE A 115 -0.33 3.65 14.80
N PHE A 116 -0.20 2.33 14.86
CA PHE A 116 -1.16 1.44 15.50
C PHE A 116 -0.57 0.79 16.75
N ASN A 117 -1.26 0.90 17.89
CA ASN A 117 -0.93 0.17 19.11
C ASN A 117 -1.75 -1.13 19.18
N GLU A 118 -1.04 -2.25 19.19
CA GLU A 118 -1.65 -3.59 19.18
C GLU A 118 -2.29 -3.98 20.51
N GLU A 119 -1.93 -3.33 21.62
CA GLU A 119 -2.43 -3.67 22.95
C GLU A 119 -3.86 -3.18 23.16
N ASP A 120 -4.12 -1.93 22.81
CA ASP A 120 -5.40 -1.26 23.06
C ASP A 120 -6.14 -0.84 21.79
N TRP A 121 -5.54 -1.11 20.60
CA TRP A 121 -6.05 -0.75 19.29
C TRP A 121 -6.19 0.76 19.06
N SER A 122 -5.53 1.55 19.87
CA SER A 122 -5.41 2.98 19.61
C SER A 122 -4.56 3.25 18.39
N PHE A 123 -4.85 4.33 17.67
CA PHE A 123 -4.07 4.70 16.49
C PHE A 123 -3.99 6.22 16.33
N LYS A 124 -3.01 6.63 15.56
CA LYS A 124 -2.88 8.01 15.07
C LYS A 124 -2.52 7.98 13.59
N PHE A 125 -3.07 8.91 12.83
CA PHE A 125 -2.64 9.09 11.45
C PHE A 125 -1.25 9.69 11.41
N CYS A 126 -0.43 9.20 10.48
CA CYS A 126 0.81 9.83 10.07
C CYS A 126 0.50 10.73 8.87
N GLU A 127 0.07 10.13 7.77
CA GLU A 127 -0.29 10.85 6.54
C GLU A 127 -1.32 10.09 5.72
N ILE A 128 -1.86 10.75 4.72
CA ILE A 128 -2.76 10.17 3.73
C ILE A 128 -2.22 10.52 2.35
N ASN A 129 -1.79 9.51 1.61
CA ASN A 129 -1.30 9.65 0.25
C ASN A 129 -2.43 9.38 -0.74
N THR A 130 -2.65 10.27 -1.69
CA THR A 130 -3.80 10.21 -2.62
C THR A 130 -3.42 10.23 -4.09
N ASP A 131 -2.17 10.57 -4.41
CA ASP A 131 -1.61 10.61 -5.77
C ASP A 131 -0.39 9.69 -5.92
N GLY A 132 0.55 9.72 -5.03
CA GLY A 132 1.76 8.90 -5.04
C GLY A 132 1.60 7.63 -4.20
N THR A 133 0.52 6.88 -4.35
CA THR A 133 0.35 5.59 -3.66
C THR A 133 1.26 4.54 -4.26
N SER A 134 2.45 4.41 -3.73
CA SER A 134 3.48 3.46 -4.14
C SER A 134 3.54 2.26 -3.18
N ALA A 135 4.56 1.44 -3.33
CA ALA A 135 4.90 0.24 -2.56
C ALA A 135 4.15 -1.04 -2.98
N MET A 136 3.49 -1.05 -4.13
CA MET A 136 2.82 -2.25 -4.66
C MET A 136 3.84 -3.28 -5.12
N ASN A 137 4.89 -2.85 -5.84
CA ASN A 137 5.99 -3.69 -6.28
C ASN A 137 6.78 -4.23 -5.09
N GLU A 138 7.15 -3.38 -4.14
CA GLU A 138 7.86 -3.80 -2.94
C GLU A 138 7.03 -4.81 -2.13
N ASP A 139 5.73 -4.59 -1.96
CA ASP A 139 4.85 -5.54 -1.28
C ASP A 139 4.83 -6.89 -2.01
N TYR A 140 4.68 -6.89 -3.33
CA TYR A 140 4.71 -8.10 -4.15
C TYR A 140 6.02 -8.87 -3.99
N VAL A 141 7.15 -8.19 -4.18
CA VAL A 141 8.49 -8.82 -4.07
C VAL A 141 8.77 -9.33 -2.67
N LEU A 142 8.41 -8.57 -1.61
CA LEU A 142 8.57 -9.02 -0.22
C LEU A 142 7.74 -10.26 0.09
N ASN A 143 6.50 -10.34 -0.43
CA ASN A 143 5.67 -11.54 -0.30
C ASN A 143 6.28 -12.75 -1.01
N GLN A 144 6.93 -12.57 -2.17
CA GLN A 144 7.67 -13.65 -2.83
C GLN A 144 8.90 -14.07 -2.03
N ALA A 145 9.66 -13.12 -1.50
CA ALA A 145 10.84 -13.39 -0.66
C ALA A 145 10.49 -14.16 0.61
N LEU A 146 9.28 -13.98 1.16
CA LEU A 146 8.81 -14.67 2.36
C LEU A 146 8.77 -16.20 2.21
N ILE A 147 8.68 -16.73 0.99
CA ILE A 147 8.75 -18.16 0.70
C ILE A 147 10.12 -18.74 1.11
N LEU A 148 11.18 -17.94 1.08
CA LEU A 148 12.54 -18.34 1.47
C LEU A 148 12.74 -18.37 2.99
N ASN A 149 11.77 -17.87 3.76
CA ASN A 149 11.86 -17.78 5.21
C ASN A 149 11.53 -19.13 5.86
N ASN A 150 12.52 -19.79 6.47
CA ASN A 150 12.37 -21.10 7.10
C ASN A 150 11.37 -21.09 8.27
N ALA A 151 11.37 -20.03 9.09
CA ALA A 151 10.41 -19.87 10.18
C ALA A 151 8.98 -19.69 9.64
N HIS A 152 8.81 -18.96 8.54
CA HIS A 152 7.51 -18.83 7.88
C HIS A 152 7.01 -20.18 7.34
N GLN A 153 7.87 -20.96 6.71
CA GLN A 153 7.54 -22.31 6.24
C GLN A 153 7.08 -23.22 7.39
N GLU A 154 7.68 -23.11 8.58
CA GLU A 154 7.22 -23.84 9.76
C GLU A 154 5.86 -23.36 10.25
N MET A 155 5.63 -22.04 10.26
CA MET A 155 4.34 -21.49 10.68
C MET A 155 3.22 -21.85 9.71
N LEU A 156 3.48 -21.98 8.42
CA LEU A 156 2.51 -22.46 7.41
C LEU A 156 1.96 -23.87 7.69
N LYS A 157 2.69 -24.70 8.44
CA LYS A 157 2.21 -26.02 8.86
C LYS A 157 1.15 -25.94 9.97
N LYS A 158 1.12 -24.82 10.71
CA LYS A 158 0.26 -24.62 11.88
C LYS A 158 -0.87 -23.61 11.63
N TYR A 159 -0.63 -22.65 10.76
CA TYR A 159 -1.52 -21.52 10.52
C TYR A 159 -1.81 -21.35 9.03
N SER A 160 -2.98 -20.84 8.73
CA SER A 160 -3.31 -20.36 7.38
C SER A 160 -3.05 -18.86 7.32
N PHE A 161 -2.12 -18.45 6.46
CA PHE A 161 -1.82 -17.05 6.20
C PHE A 161 -2.37 -16.63 4.85
N ARG A 162 -2.70 -15.36 4.74
CA ARG A 162 -3.05 -14.69 3.50
C ARG A 162 -2.29 -13.38 3.43
N SER A 163 -1.55 -13.16 2.36
CA SER A 163 -1.03 -11.84 2.03
C SER A 163 -2.10 -11.01 1.32
N PHE A 164 -2.06 -9.70 1.49
CA PHE A 164 -2.86 -8.78 0.70
C PHE A 164 -2.02 -8.41 -0.53
N GLU A 165 -2.44 -8.91 -1.65
CA GLU A 165 -1.86 -8.57 -2.93
C GLU A 165 -2.36 -7.16 -3.32
N LEU A 166 -1.46 -6.26 -3.71
CA LEU A 166 -1.78 -4.87 -4.03
C LEU A 166 -1.74 -4.57 -5.53
N TYR A 167 -0.97 -5.31 -6.29
CA TYR A 167 -0.69 -5.06 -7.70
C TYR A 167 -1.91 -5.32 -8.60
N ASP A 168 -2.37 -6.57 -8.63
CA ASP A 168 -3.55 -6.95 -9.41
C ASP A 168 -4.81 -6.22 -8.92
N SER A 169 -4.91 -5.97 -7.61
CA SER A 169 -6.03 -5.22 -7.04
C SER A 169 -6.01 -3.74 -7.46
N TRP A 170 -4.83 -3.13 -7.62
CA TRP A 170 -4.69 -1.80 -8.17
C TRP A 170 -5.15 -1.74 -9.63
N VAL A 171 -4.65 -2.65 -10.48
CA VAL A 171 -5.06 -2.74 -11.89
C VAL A 171 -6.58 -2.93 -12.01
N LYS A 172 -7.14 -3.83 -11.20
CA LYS A 172 -8.59 -4.05 -11.17
C LYS A 172 -9.34 -2.77 -10.80
N THR A 173 -8.92 -2.07 -9.75
CA THR A 173 -9.54 -0.81 -9.32
C THR A 173 -9.45 0.25 -10.41
N PHE A 174 -8.29 0.37 -11.06
CA PHE A 174 -8.11 1.28 -12.19
C PHE A 174 -9.10 0.98 -13.32
N MET A 175 -9.28 -0.29 -13.69
CA MET A 175 -10.21 -0.71 -14.73
C MET A 175 -11.68 -0.50 -14.32
N GLU A 176 -12.02 -0.70 -13.04
CA GLU A 176 -13.35 -0.41 -12.50
C GLU A 176 -13.65 1.09 -12.56
N LEU A 177 -12.69 1.95 -12.23
CA LEU A 177 -12.82 3.40 -12.39
C LEU A 177 -13.00 3.80 -13.84
N TYR A 178 -12.17 3.26 -14.74
CA TYR A 178 -12.29 3.50 -16.17
C TYR A 178 -13.67 3.09 -16.72
N ALA A 179 -14.24 2.00 -16.20
CA ALA A 179 -15.59 1.55 -16.59
C ALA A 179 -16.70 2.55 -16.28
N THR A 180 -16.49 3.50 -15.35
CA THR A 180 -17.43 4.57 -15.05
C THR A 180 -17.33 5.77 -16.01
N TYR A 181 -16.29 5.83 -16.83
CA TYR A 181 -16.10 6.90 -17.79
C TYR A 181 -17.04 6.77 -18.97
N GLU A 182 -17.81 7.83 -19.26
CA GLU A 182 -18.88 7.80 -20.29
C GLU A 182 -18.36 7.50 -21.71
N LYS A 183 -17.17 8.00 -22.03
CA LYS A 183 -16.54 7.84 -23.37
C LYS A 183 -15.55 6.70 -23.43
N ARG A 184 -15.65 5.71 -22.52
CA ARG A 184 -14.77 4.54 -22.52
C ARG A 184 -14.84 3.78 -23.83
N VAL A 185 -13.70 3.20 -24.21
CA VAL A 185 -13.60 2.27 -25.34
C VAL A 185 -13.31 0.86 -24.82
N GLU A 186 -13.62 -0.14 -25.62
CA GLU A 186 -13.47 -1.56 -25.24
C GLU A 186 -12.01 -1.93 -24.99
N HIS A 187 -11.11 -1.38 -25.80
CA HIS A 187 -9.66 -1.62 -25.70
C HIS A 187 -8.93 -0.26 -25.57
N PRO A 188 -8.80 0.27 -24.33
CA PRO A 188 -8.10 1.53 -24.12
C PRO A 188 -6.59 1.38 -24.31
N TYR A 189 -5.96 2.44 -24.82
CA TYR A 189 -4.52 2.60 -24.69
C TYR A 189 -4.23 3.25 -23.33
N VAL A 190 -3.40 2.61 -22.54
CA VAL A 190 -2.92 3.15 -21.27
C VAL A 190 -1.49 3.63 -21.45
N VAL A 191 -1.19 4.82 -20.95
CA VAL A 191 0.14 5.39 -20.96
C VAL A 191 0.53 5.75 -19.54
N ILE A 192 1.69 5.27 -19.10
CA ILE A 192 2.30 5.65 -17.83
C ILE A 192 3.37 6.70 -18.17
N THR A 193 3.33 7.82 -17.47
CA THR A 193 4.26 8.93 -17.70
C THR A 193 4.83 9.43 -16.39
N ASP A 194 6.14 9.71 -16.39
CA ASP A 194 6.80 10.37 -15.27
C ASP A 194 8.02 11.18 -15.77
N PHE A 195 8.54 12.00 -14.89
CA PHE A 195 9.81 12.70 -15.11
C PHE A 195 10.96 11.79 -14.66
N MET A 196 11.57 11.09 -15.61
CA MET A 196 12.62 10.09 -15.33
C MET A 196 13.79 10.61 -14.49
N ASP A 197 14.11 11.92 -14.61
CA ASP A 197 15.15 12.57 -13.80
C ASP A 197 14.78 12.70 -12.30
N HIS A 198 13.52 12.47 -11.97
CA HIS A 198 12.97 12.61 -10.61
C HIS A 198 12.23 11.34 -10.13
N CYS A 199 12.16 10.32 -10.96
CA CYS A 199 11.53 9.05 -10.60
C CYS A 199 12.33 8.35 -9.49
N CYS A 200 11.66 8.05 -8.40
CA CYS A 200 12.26 7.43 -7.22
C CYS A 200 11.95 5.93 -7.09
N VAL A 201 11.07 5.41 -7.93
CA VAL A 201 10.48 4.07 -7.81
C VAL A 201 10.63 3.31 -9.12
N ASN A 202 10.64 1.99 -9.03
CA ASN A 202 10.85 1.09 -10.17
C ASN A 202 9.55 0.48 -10.70
N GLU A 203 8.38 0.98 -10.25
CA GLU A 203 7.07 0.44 -10.67
C GLU A 203 6.81 0.55 -12.17
N PHE A 204 7.56 1.38 -12.88
CA PHE A 204 7.43 1.47 -14.33
C PHE A 204 7.89 0.24 -15.09
N GLU A 205 8.87 -0.47 -14.58
CA GLU A 205 9.50 -1.56 -15.31
C GLU A 205 8.62 -2.80 -15.38
N GLU A 206 7.55 -2.83 -14.57
CA GLU A 206 6.65 -3.97 -14.45
C GLU A 206 5.25 -3.74 -15.06
N PHE A 207 4.92 -2.51 -15.45
CA PHE A 207 3.69 -2.19 -16.15
C PHE A 207 3.88 -2.23 -17.67
#